data_d80aced39b722aea290e4e17f3f2f62c
#
_entry.id   d80aced39b722aea290e4e17f3f2f62c
#
_cell.length_a   1.000
_cell.length_b   1.000
_cell.length_c   1.000
_cell.angle_alpha   90.00
_cell.angle_beta   90.00
_cell.angle_gamma   90.00
#
_symmetry.space_group_name_H-M   'P 1'
#
loop_
_entity.id
_entity.type
_entity.pdbx_description
1 polymer ?
#
loop_
_entity_poly.entity_id
_entity_poly.type
_entity_poly.pdbx_seq_one_letter_code
_entity_poly.pdbx_strand_id
1 'polypeptide(L)'
;MEFLTHSAERIGGEPFAPSLLGLDLQCLTVLERSLLAVKPQEGCGLLLGTGLRTPRLRLVTLWPACNAWGQSDWVNDALGDLETRFALDPREQIAAQRWARLHGLEVLGVCHSHPKTTPEPSTWDCAWSEPNQLMLILSGMRELRAWWLGADRHPLEIPIEVWENHIHAAKSSHPKSEPVL
;
A
#
# COMPACT_ATOMS: atom_id res chain seq x y z
N MET A 1 -11.82 -10.01 24.32
CA MET A 1 -12.02 -8.60 23.90
C MET A 1 -12.33 -8.66 22.43
N GLU A 2 -13.62 -8.62 22.11
CA GLU A 2 -14.11 -8.79 20.73
C GLU A 2 -13.78 -7.54 19.93
N PHE A 3 -12.96 -7.70 18.91
CA PHE A 3 -12.75 -6.66 17.91
C PHE A 3 -14.04 -6.53 17.09
N LEU A 4 -14.57 -5.32 17.06
CA LEU A 4 -15.72 -4.96 16.25
C LEU A 4 -15.40 -5.21 14.77
N THR A 5 -15.77 -6.38 14.29
CA THR A 5 -15.89 -6.67 12.87
C THR A 5 -17.02 -5.81 12.34
N HIS A 6 -16.71 -4.72 11.64
CA HIS A 6 -17.68 -4.07 10.79
C HIS A 6 -18.06 -5.08 9.71
N SER A 7 -19.18 -5.72 9.93
CA SER A 7 -19.84 -6.57 8.95
C SER A 7 -20.08 -5.74 7.69
N ALA A 8 -19.29 -5.99 6.64
CA ALA A 8 -19.66 -5.57 5.31
C ALA A 8 -20.97 -6.26 4.98
N GLU A 9 -22.07 -5.50 4.93
CA GLU A 9 -23.35 -5.97 4.46
C GLU A 9 -23.17 -6.63 3.09
N ARG A 10 -23.51 -7.91 2.99
CA ARG A 10 -23.56 -8.65 1.75
C ARG A 10 -24.70 -8.10 0.91
N ILE A 11 -24.38 -7.20 0.00
CA ILE A 11 -25.18 -7.01 -1.19
C ILE A 11 -24.78 -8.17 -2.09
N GLY A 12 -25.71 -9.06 -2.42
CA GLY A 12 -25.50 -10.32 -3.12
C GLY A 12 -24.71 -10.12 -4.41
N GLY A 13 -23.44 -10.51 -4.42
CA GLY A 13 -22.51 -10.47 -5.52
C GLY A 13 -21.32 -11.35 -5.18
N GLU A 14 -20.76 -12.02 -6.18
CA GLU A 14 -19.52 -12.75 -6.09
C GLU A 14 -18.40 -11.90 -5.46
N PRO A 15 -17.40 -12.50 -4.80
CA PRO A 15 -16.30 -11.75 -4.20
C PRO A 15 -15.62 -10.90 -5.29
N PHE A 16 -15.77 -9.58 -5.17
CA PHE A 16 -15.27 -8.62 -6.14
C PHE A 16 -13.74 -8.52 -6.00
N ALA A 17 -13.02 -8.82 -7.06
CA ALA A 17 -11.60 -8.57 -7.16
C ALA A 17 -11.36 -7.40 -8.13
N PRO A 18 -10.55 -6.40 -7.77
CA PRO A 18 -10.16 -5.35 -8.70
C PRO A 18 -9.32 -5.94 -9.84
N SER A 19 -9.43 -5.35 -11.02
CA SER A 19 -8.74 -5.80 -12.22
C SER A 19 -7.49 -4.98 -12.55
N LEU A 20 -7.26 -3.87 -11.83
CA LEU A 20 -6.18 -2.94 -12.13
C LEU A 20 -5.82 -2.09 -10.92
N LEU A 21 -4.53 -1.89 -10.68
CA LEU A 21 -4.00 -0.87 -9.80
C LEU A 21 -3.37 0.26 -10.61
N GLY A 22 -3.82 1.48 -10.39
CA GLY A 22 -3.22 2.67 -10.96
C GLY A 22 -2.48 3.50 -9.92
N LEU A 23 -1.32 4.07 -10.28
CA LEU A 23 -0.56 5.01 -9.44
C LEU A 23 0.29 5.95 -10.32
N ASP A 24 0.61 7.12 -9.79
CA ASP A 24 1.51 8.02 -10.49
C ASP A 24 2.99 7.69 -10.21
N LEU A 25 3.87 8.17 -11.11
CA LEU A 25 5.31 7.93 -11.03
C LEU A 25 5.94 8.48 -9.75
N GLN A 26 5.41 9.58 -9.19
CA GLN A 26 5.91 10.13 -7.93
C GLN A 26 5.59 9.21 -6.77
N CYS A 27 4.35 8.70 -6.72
CA CYS A 27 3.94 7.71 -5.72
C CYS A 27 4.79 6.44 -5.80
N LEU A 28 5.03 5.92 -7.01
CA LEU A 28 5.93 4.78 -7.24
C LEU A 28 7.34 5.07 -6.72
N THR A 29 7.89 6.23 -7.03
CA THR A 29 9.23 6.62 -6.59
C THR A 29 9.34 6.68 -5.07
N VAL A 30 8.33 7.24 -4.40
CA VAL A 30 8.29 7.30 -2.92
C VAL A 30 8.20 5.89 -2.33
N LEU A 31 7.34 5.05 -2.89
CA LEU A 31 7.16 3.67 -2.46
C LEU A 31 8.48 2.88 -2.55
N GLU A 32 9.14 2.90 -3.71
CA GLU A 32 10.41 2.20 -3.91
C GLU A 32 11.48 2.67 -2.94
N ARG A 33 11.65 3.99 -2.80
CA ARG A 33 12.66 4.57 -1.90
C ARG A 33 12.39 4.21 -0.44
N SER A 34 11.13 4.30 -0.01
CA SER A 34 10.75 3.98 1.38
C SER A 34 11.00 2.52 1.72
N LEU A 35 10.57 1.60 0.85
CA LEU A 35 10.71 0.17 1.10
C LEU A 35 12.16 -0.31 1.02
N LEU A 36 12.98 0.27 0.15
CA LEU A 36 14.39 -0.13 -0.01
C LEU A 36 15.37 0.57 0.94
N ALA A 37 14.93 1.63 1.63
CA ALA A 37 15.78 2.40 2.53
C ALA A 37 16.29 1.59 3.73
N VAL A 38 15.57 0.55 4.12
CA VAL A 38 15.86 -0.24 5.33
C VAL A 38 16.56 -1.57 5.04
N LYS A 39 16.98 -1.79 3.78
CA LYS A 39 17.76 -3.01 3.43
C LYS A 39 18.91 -3.23 4.41
N PRO A 40 19.18 -4.46 4.84
CA PRO A 40 18.65 -5.76 4.35
C PRO A 40 17.30 -6.17 4.93
N GLN A 41 16.69 -5.37 5.81
CA GLN A 41 15.39 -5.65 6.40
C GLN A 41 14.25 -5.43 5.39
N GLU A 42 13.12 -6.08 5.62
CA GLU A 42 11.90 -5.79 4.89
C GLU A 42 11.32 -4.44 5.30
N GLY A 43 11.25 -3.52 4.33
CA GLY A 43 10.50 -2.27 4.50
C GLY A 43 9.01 -2.56 4.38
N CYS A 44 8.17 -1.81 5.09
CA CYS A 44 6.73 -2.00 5.04
C CYS A 44 5.94 -0.68 5.17
N GLY A 45 4.65 -0.75 4.88
CA GLY A 45 3.76 0.40 5.00
C GLY A 45 2.33 0.09 4.60
N LEU A 46 1.47 1.10 4.69
CA LEU A 46 0.07 1.03 4.31
C LEU A 46 -0.16 1.80 3.01
N LEU A 47 -1.00 1.24 2.17
CA LEU A 47 -1.38 1.80 0.87
C LEU A 47 -2.65 2.61 1.03
N LEU A 48 -2.59 3.91 0.75
CA LEU A 48 -3.73 4.82 0.88
C LEU A 48 -4.19 5.29 -0.49
N GLY A 49 -5.49 5.18 -0.75
CA GLY A 49 -6.04 5.52 -2.06
C GLY A 49 -7.55 5.46 -2.12
N THR A 50 -8.06 5.14 -3.29
CA THR A 50 -9.50 5.07 -3.56
C THR A 50 -9.84 3.85 -4.41
N GLY A 51 -11.12 3.48 -4.43
CA GLY A 51 -11.63 2.48 -5.37
C GLY A 51 -11.75 1.07 -4.83
N LEU A 52 -11.75 0.83 -3.50
CA LEU A 52 -11.89 -0.51 -2.91
C LEU A 52 -13.13 -1.29 -3.39
N ARG A 53 -14.14 -0.60 -3.89
CA ARG A 53 -15.39 -1.20 -4.41
C ARG A 53 -15.57 -1.00 -5.91
N THR A 54 -14.48 -0.74 -6.63
CA THR A 54 -14.49 -0.51 -8.08
C THR A 54 -13.49 -1.42 -8.78
N PRO A 55 -13.64 -1.70 -10.07
CA PRO A 55 -12.68 -2.51 -10.82
C PRO A 55 -11.26 -1.93 -10.86
N ARG A 56 -11.10 -0.65 -10.55
CA ARG A 56 -9.82 0.05 -10.60
C ARG A 56 -9.48 0.64 -9.24
N LEU A 57 -8.44 0.14 -8.62
CA LEU A 57 -7.83 0.78 -7.47
C LEU A 57 -6.94 1.94 -7.93
N ARG A 58 -6.92 3.02 -7.16
CA ARG A 58 -5.99 4.12 -7.36
C ARG A 58 -5.19 4.35 -6.09
N LEU A 59 -3.91 4.03 -6.13
CA LEU A 59 -2.99 4.38 -5.06
C LEU A 59 -2.65 5.87 -5.15
N VAL A 60 -2.84 6.59 -4.06
CA VAL A 60 -2.59 8.03 -3.96
C VAL A 60 -1.31 8.31 -3.20
N THR A 61 -1.08 7.58 -2.12
CA THR A 61 0.12 7.74 -1.30
C THR A 61 0.44 6.50 -0.48
N LEU A 62 1.69 6.42 -0.05
CA LEU A 62 2.18 5.47 0.93
C LEU A 62 2.18 6.10 2.33
N TRP A 63 1.77 5.34 3.33
CA TRP A 63 2.06 5.58 4.73
C TRP A 63 3.22 4.67 5.14
N PRO A 64 4.47 5.16 5.14
CA PRO A 64 5.61 4.35 5.54
C PRO A 64 5.50 3.98 7.02
N ALA A 65 5.86 2.75 7.37
CA ALA A 65 5.87 2.29 8.74
C ALA A 65 7.20 1.62 9.08
N CYS A 66 7.57 1.65 10.35
CA CYS A 66 8.68 0.85 10.82
C CYS A 66 8.26 -0.62 10.89
N ASN A 67 9.17 -1.52 10.52
CA ASN A 67 8.94 -2.95 10.70
C ASN A 67 9.01 -3.27 12.20
N ALA A 68 7.86 -3.65 12.77
CA ALA A 68 7.69 -3.96 14.19
C ALA A 68 7.84 -5.46 14.52
N TRP A 69 8.31 -6.28 13.57
CA TRP A 69 8.53 -7.71 13.81
C TRP A 69 9.47 -7.94 14.99
N GLY A 70 9.07 -8.85 15.90
CA GLY A 70 9.87 -9.20 17.09
C GLY A 70 9.97 -8.11 18.17
N GLN A 71 9.31 -6.95 17.99
CA GLN A 71 9.36 -5.85 18.96
C GLN A 71 8.19 -5.84 19.95
N SER A 72 7.25 -6.76 19.82
CA SER A 72 6.05 -6.79 20.64
C SER A 72 5.63 -8.22 21.00
N ASP A 73 5.06 -8.38 22.19
CA ASP A 73 4.61 -9.66 22.76
C ASP A 73 3.51 -10.35 21.91
N TRP A 74 2.88 -9.62 21.02
CA TRP A 74 1.81 -10.15 20.13
C TRP A 74 2.35 -10.71 18.80
N VAL A 75 3.63 -10.51 18.48
CA VAL A 75 4.34 -11.14 17.36
C VAL A 75 5.42 -12.04 17.95
N ASN A 76 5.00 -13.07 18.66
CA ASN A 76 5.93 -13.98 19.36
C ASN A 76 6.13 -15.25 18.53
N ASP A 77 6.52 -15.11 17.26
CA ASP A 77 6.91 -16.24 16.45
C ASP A 77 8.45 -16.29 16.34
N ALA A 78 9.01 -17.38 16.87
CA ALA A 78 10.46 -17.62 16.84
C ALA A 78 11.02 -17.91 15.43
N LEU A 79 10.15 -17.92 14.40
CA LEU A 79 10.49 -18.32 13.04
C LEU A 79 10.54 -17.09 12.10
N GLY A 80 11.71 -16.50 12.00
CA GLY A 80 11.98 -15.41 11.07
C GLY A 80 12.58 -14.18 11.74
N ASP A 81 13.16 -13.34 10.93
CA ASP A 81 13.79 -12.09 11.34
C ASP A 81 13.28 -10.89 10.51
N LEU A 82 13.77 -9.70 10.80
CA LEU A 82 13.41 -8.50 10.06
C LEU A 82 13.78 -8.51 8.57
N GLU A 83 14.62 -9.44 8.13
CA GLU A 83 15.01 -9.58 6.72
C GLU A 83 14.05 -10.47 5.91
N THR A 84 13.17 -11.20 6.61
CA THR A 84 12.26 -12.20 6.03
C THR A 84 10.83 -12.08 6.55
N ARG A 85 10.56 -11.12 7.41
CA ARG A 85 9.26 -10.89 8.04
C ARG A 85 9.02 -9.41 8.30
N PHE A 86 7.77 -9.02 8.24
CA PHE A 86 7.34 -7.70 8.68
C PHE A 86 6.07 -7.77 9.54
N ALA A 87 5.92 -6.76 10.38
CA ALA A 87 4.70 -6.51 11.11
C ALA A 87 4.45 -5.00 11.19
N LEU A 88 3.19 -4.61 11.08
CA LEU A 88 2.77 -3.21 11.23
C LEU A 88 2.31 -2.98 12.67
N ASP A 89 2.82 -1.94 13.32
CA ASP A 89 2.33 -1.53 14.63
C ASP A 89 0.85 -1.15 14.54
N PRO A 90 -0.04 -1.71 15.37
CA PRO A 90 -1.46 -1.35 15.38
C PRO A 90 -1.73 0.14 15.56
N ARG A 91 -0.85 0.86 16.26
CA ARG A 91 -0.95 2.32 16.44
C ARG A 91 -0.74 3.06 15.13
N GLU A 92 0.21 2.62 14.31
CA GLU A 92 0.45 3.14 12.96
C GLU A 92 -0.74 2.86 12.05
N GLN A 93 -1.32 1.66 12.11
CA GLN A 93 -2.51 1.31 11.35
C GLN A 93 -3.70 2.22 11.70
N ILE A 94 -3.94 2.46 12.99
CA ILE A 94 -5.00 3.36 13.46
C ILE A 94 -4.75 4.79 13.00
N ALA A 95 -3.50 5.27 13.09
CA ALA A 95 -3.12 6.61 12.65
C ALA A 95 -3.33 6.80 11.15
N ALA A 96 -2.87 5.86 10.33
CA ALA A 96 -3.07 5.85 8.88
C ALA A 96 -4.55 5.84 8.50
N GLN A 97 -5.36 4.98 9.13
CA GLN A 97 -6.81 4.92 8.88
C GLN A 97 -7.51 6.24 9.23
N ARG A 98 -7.15 6.88 10.34
CA ARG A 98 -7.71 8.18 10.72
C ARG A 98 -7.32 9.25 9.71
N TRP A 99 -6.05 9.29 9.34
CA TRP A 99 -5.55 10.25 8.36
C TRP A 99 -6.23 10.06 7.00
N ALA A 100 -6.32 8.82 6.52
CA ALA A 100 -6.97 8.49 5.26
C ALA A 100 -8.41 9.01 5.22
N ARG A 101 -9.21 8.73 6.26
CA ARG A 101 -10.60 9.22 6.35
C ARG A 101 -10.71 10.74 6.29
N LEU A 102 -9.81 11.47 6.96
CA LEU A 102 -9.79 12.94 6.94
C LEU A 102 -9.46 13.50 5.54
N HIS A 103 -8.78 12.72 4.70
CA HIS A 103 -8.39 13.13 3.35
C HIS A 103 -9.25 12.49 2.25
N GLY A 104 -10.37 11.87 2.60
CA GLY A 104 -11.26 11.20 1.64
C GLY A 104 -10.63 9.98 0.97
N LEU A 105 -9.68 9.33 1.67
CA LEU A 105 -8.99 8.13 1.22
C LEU A 105 -9.41 6.91 2.04
N GLU A 106 -9.12 5.75 1.49
CA GLU A 106 -9.28 4.42 2.10
C GLU A 106 -7.91 3.78 2.29
N VAL A 107 -7.78 2.88 3.27
CA VAL A 107 -6.63 1.97 3.33
C VAL A 107 -6.91 0.84 2.34
N LEU A 108 -6.17 0.81 1.23
CA LEU A 108 -6.32 -0.21 0.19
C LEU A 108 -5.69 -1.55 0.60
N GLY A 109 -4.70 -1.51 1.48
CA GLY A 109 -3.97 -2.67 1.93
C GLY A 109 -2.56 -2.33 2.41
N VAL A 110 -1.65 -3.27 2.24
CA VAL A 110 -0.28 -3.19 2.75
C VAL A 110 0.76 -3.27 1.63
N CYS A 111 1.96 -2.78 1.87
CA CYS A 111 3.12 -3.07 1.05
C CYS A 111 4.31 -3.48 1.90
N HIS A 112 5.18 -4.27 1.30
CA HIS A 112 6.47 -4.61 1.89
C HIS A 112 7.51 -4.92 0.81
N SER A 113 8.77 -5.06 1.22
CA SER A 113 9.83 -5.46 0.31
C SER A 113 10.34 -6.86 0.61
N HIS A 114 10.73 -7.56 -0.46
CA HIS A 114 11.49 -8.80 -0.40
C HIS A 114 12.94 -8.52 -0.85
N PRO A 115 13.85 -8.16 0.07
CA PRO A 115 15.20 -7.73 -0.32
C PRO A 115 16.02 -8.78 -1.07
N LYS A 116 15.73 -10.06 -0.84
CA LYS A 116 16.52 -11.20 -1.34
C LYS A 116 15.77 -12.13 -2.31
N THR A 117 14.44 -11.99 -2.41
CA THR A 117 13.59 -12.91 -3.17
C THR A 117 12.71 -12.19 -4.19
N THR A 118 11.93 -12.96 -4.95
CA THR A 118 10.94 -12.47 -5.90
C THR A 118 9.78 -11.76 -5.19
N PRO A 119 9.02 -10.87 -5.90
CA PRO A 119 7.91 -10.15 -5.31
C PRO A 119 6.62 -10.97 -5.27
N GLU A 120 6.72 -12.23 -4.86
CA GLU A 120 5.61 -13.16 -4.72
C GLU A 120 5.23 -13.29 -3.25
N PRO A 121 3.92 -13.29 -2.91
CA PRO A 121 3.48 -13.46 -1.53
C PRO A 121 3.93 -14.81 -0.97
N SER A 122 4.57 -14.78 0.19
CA SER A 122 4.85 -15.99 0.95
C SER A 122 3.59 -16.55 1.59
N THR A 123 3.65 -17.79 2.08
CA THR A 123 2.54 -18.37 2.86
C THR A 123 2.23 -17.56 4.11
N TRP A 124 3.24 -16.92 4.70
CA TRP A 124 3.08 -16.03 5.86
C TRP A 124 2.39 -14.73 5.48
N ASP A 125 2.77 -14.11 4.37
CA ASP A 125 2.12 -12.89 3.89
C ASP A 125 0.63 -13.11 3.68
N CYS A 126 0.25 -14.23 3.08
CA CYS A 126 -1.16 -14.59 2.90
C CYS A 126 -1.86 -14.90 4.23
N ALA A 127 -1.23 -15.64 5.13
CA ALA A 127 -1.86 -16.09 6.37
C ALA A 127 -2.11 -14.93 7.36
N TRP A 128 -1.21 -13.94 7.40
CA TRP A 128 -1.27 -12.83 8.36
C TRP A 128 -1.91 -11.56 7.80
N SER A 129 -2.19 -11.54 6.51
CA SER A 129 -2.89 -10.40 5.89
C SER A 129 -4.40 -10.47 6.13
N GLU A 130 -5.02 -9.30 6.14
CA GLU A 130 -6.47 -9.19 6.14
C GLU A 130 -7.04 -9.63 4.77
N PRO A 131 -8.22 -10.26 4.73
CA PRO A 131 -8.87 -10.58 3.46
C PRO A 131 -9.41 -9.33 2.75
N ASN A 132 -9.61 -9.43 1.44
CA ASN A 132 -10.15 -8.39 0.59
C ASN A 132 -9.32 -7.10 0.60
N GLN A 133 -8.00 -7.25 0.51
CA GLN A 133 -7.08 -6.12 0.46
C GLN A 133 -6.02 -6.28 -0.62
N LEU A 134 -5.42 -5.14 -0.98
CA LEU A 134 -4.27 -5.05 -1.85
C LEU A 134 -2.98 -5.35 -1.10
N MET A 135 -2.09 -6.11 -1.72
CA MET A 135 -0.71 -6.28 -1.28
C MET A 135 0.24 -5.88 -2.41
N LEU A 136 1.13 -4.94 -2.15
CA LEU A 136 2.23 -4.61 -3.05
C LEU A 136 3.54 -5.18 -2.50
N ILE A 137 4.27 -5.91 -3.35
CA ILE A 137 5.58 -6.46 -2.97
C ILE A 137 6.65 -5.93 -3.93
N LEU A 138 7.70 -5.36 -3.36
CA LEU A 138 8.84 -4.85 -4.08
C LEU A 138 10.06 -5.74 -3.86
N SER A 139 10.60 -6.36 -4.91
CA SER A 139 11.83 -7.14 -4.80
C SER A 139 13.08 -6.25 -4.62
N GLY A 140 14.15 -6.83 -4.12
CA GLY A 140 15.45 -6.17 -4.02
C GLY A 140 16.02 -5.75 -5.37
N MET A 141 15.53 -6.31 -6.48
CA MET A 141 15.87 -5.97 -7.87
C MET A 141 14.93 -4.92 -8.48
N ARG A 142 14.07 -4.31 -7.67
CA ARG A 142 13.07 -3.28 -8.05
C ARG A 142 11.95 -3.79 -8.96
N GLU A 143 11.66 -5.06 -8.95
CA GLU A 143 10.43 -5.58 -9.54
C GLU A 143 9.28 -5.36 -8.55
N LEU A 144 8.22 -4.68 -8.98
CA LEU A 144 7.02 -4.42 -8.19
C LEU A 144 5.86 -5.24 -8.75
N ARG A 145 5.19 -5.99 -7.89
CA ARG A 145 3.96 -6.71 -8.23
C ARG A 145 2.83 -6.35 -7.28
N ALA A 146 1.62 -6.39 -7.80
CA ALA A 146 0.39 -6.13 -7.06
C ALA A 146 -0.45 -7.40 -6.97
N TRP A 147 -0.90 -7.70 -5.77
CA TRP A 147 -1.67 -8.88 -5.44
C TRP A 147 -2.96 -8.48 -4.74
N TRP A 148 -4.07 -9.03 -5.20
CA TRP A 148 -5.33 -8.94 -4.47
C TRP A 148 -5.52 -10.19 -3.64
N LEU A 149 -5.68 -10.03 -2.34
CA LEU A 149 -6.02 -11.12 -1.43
C LEU A 149 -7.52 -11.16 -1.27
N GLY A 150 -8.18 -12.14 -1.87
CA GLY A 150 -9.61 -12.33 -1.76
C GLY A 150 -10.07 -12.73 -0.34
N ALA A 151 -11.32 -13.14 -0.22
CA ALA A 151 -11.91 -13.57 1.06
C ALA A 151 -11.20 -14.81 1.65
N ASP A 152 -10.65 -15.65 0.81
CA ASP A 152 -9.87 -16.85 1.14
C ASP A 152 -8.37 -16.57 1.29
N ARG A 153 -7.95 -15.31 1.12
CA ARG A 153 -6.55 -14.87 1.11
C ARG A 153 -5.68 -15.52 0.02
N HIS A 154 -6.32 -16.09 -1.01
CA HIS A 154 -5.60 -16.58 -2.17
C HIS A 154 -5.11 -15.39 -3.02
N PRO A 155 -3.80 -15.27 -3.28
CA PRO A 155 -3.26 -14.12 -4.00
C PRO A 155 -3.60 -14.21 -5.50
N LEU A 156 -4.23 -13.17 -6.02
CA LEU A 156 -4.49 -12.95 -7.43
C LEU A 156 -3.63 -11.77 -7.90
N GLU A 157 -2.73 -12.00 -8.83
CA GLU A 157 -1.94 -10.91 -9.40
C GLU A 157 -2.84 -9.98 -10.22
N ILE A 158 -2.70 -8.67 -10.01
CA ILE A 158 -3.39 -7.64 -10.79
C ILE A 158 -2.39 -6.73 -11.48
N PRO A 159 -2.66 -6.28 -12.72
CA PRO A 159 -1.77 -5.41 -13.44
C PRO A 159 -1.62 -4.04 -12.78
N ILE A 160 -0.45 -3.44 -12.94
CA ILE A 160 -0.13 -2.09 -12.47
C ILE A 160 -0.06 -1.15 -13.67
N GLU A 161 -0.74 -0.01 -13.60
CA GLU A 161 -0.65 1.09 -14.56
C GLU A 161 0.02 2.29 -13.89
N VAL A 162 1.15 2.73 -14.43
CA VAL A 162 1.87 3.90 -13.94
C VAL A 162 1.70 5.04 -14.93
N TRP A 163 1.31 6.23 -14.45
CA TRP A 163 1.22 7.43 -15.28
C TRP A 163 2.10 8.56 -14.74
N GLU A 164 2.52 9.44 -15.63
CA GLU A 164 3.17 10.69 -15.27
C GLU A 164 2.12 11.79 -15.08
N ASN A 165 2.07 12.40 -13.91
CA ASN A 165 1.32 13.63 -13.74
C ASN A 165 2.13 14.78 -14.38
N HIS A 166 1.80 15.15 -15.60
CA HIS A 166 2.25 16.42 -16.16
C HIS A 166 1.57 17.54 -15.37
N ILE A 167 2.22 18.01 -14.31
CA ILE A 167 1.85 19.28 -13.69
C ILE A 167 2.12 20.32 -14.77
N HIS A 168 1.08 20.77 -15.47
CA HIS A 168 1.16 21.99 -16.27
C HIS A 168 1.58 23.10 -15.30
N ALA A 169 2.86 23.49 -15.37
CA ALA A 169 3.32 24.71 -14.76
C ALA A 169 2.47 25.82 -15.39
N ALA A 170 1.48 26.29 -14.65
CA ALA A 170 0.72 27.46 -15.03
C ALA A 170 1.75 28.57 -15.23
N LYS A 171 1.99 28.94 -16.50
CA LYS A 171 2.79 30.10 -16.83
C LYS A 171 2.13 31.26 -16.11
N SER A 172 2.78 31.79 -15.07
CA SER A 172 2.40 33.04 -14.44
C SER A 172 2.59 34.14 -15.52
N SER A 173 1.52 34.47 -16.21
CA SER A 173 1.44 35.68 -17.02
C SER A 173 1.39 36.83 -16.05
N HIS A 174 2.54 37.37 -15.70
CA HIS A 174 2.59 38.69 -15.09
C HIS A 174 2.16 39.70 -16.16
N PRO A 175 1.12 40.49 -15.91
CA PRO A 175 0.83 41.60 -16.78
C PRO A 175 1.99 42.60 -16.67
N LYS A 176 2.62 42.89 -17.80
CA LYS A 176 3.60 43.98 -17.90
C LYS A 176 2.85 45.28 -17.57
N SER A 177 3.22 45.89 -16.45
CA SER A 177 2.83 47.28 -16.17
C SER A 177 3.48 48.18 -17.21
N GLU A 178 2.69 48.82 -18.06
CA GLU A 178 3.12 49.89 -18.92
C GLU A 178 3.52 51.13 -18.08
N PRO A 179 4.57 51.85 -18.44
CA PRO A 179 4.92 53.09 -17.75
C PRO A 179 3.96 54.18 -18.20
N VAL A 180 3.29 54.80 -17.25
CA VAL A 180 2.52 56.04 -17.45
C VAL A 180 3.52 57.18 -17.61
N LEU A 181 3.44 57.89 -18.75
CA LEU A 181 4.07 59.19 -18.99
C LEU A 181 3.35 60.30 -18.24
#